data_af721d4de2d601e4a302ab86d8872265
#
_entry.id   af721d4de2d601e4a302ab86d8872265
#
_cell.length_a   1.000
_cell.length_b   1.000
_cell.length_c   1.000
_cell.angle_alpha   90.00
_cell.angle_beta   90.00
_cell.angle_gamma   90.00
#
_symmetry.space_group_name_H-M   'P 1'
#
loop_
_entity.id
_entity.type
_entity.pdbx_description
1 polymer ?
#
loop_
_entity_poly.entity_id
_entity_poly.type
_entity_poly.pdbx_seq_one_letter_code
_entity_poly.pdbx_strand_id
1 'polypeptide(L)'
;AYEIPKRDWSSDVCSSDLGAPVVHVWTHDSIGLGEDGPTHQPIEHLAALRAIPGLDVVRPADANETAAAWLQVLRNNDRPAGLILSRQNVPTFPRGTEGYATTDDVAKGGYVLLEAEGGQPDVVLLATGSEVQYAVAARAQLSAEGINARVVSMPCLEWFDAQTQAYRDSVIPPTVKARVSVEAGIKQGWREYVGDKGRIVSIEHYG
;
A
#
# COMPACT_ATOMS: atom_id res chain seq x y z
N ALA A 1 15.66 13.37 -12.78
CA ALA A 1 15.96 11.97 -12.70
C ALA A 1 16.08 11.62 -11.23
N TYR A 2 15.04 11.00 -10.66
CA TYR A 2 15.23 10.20 -9.48
C TYR A 2 15.86 8.88 -9.94
N GLU A 3 17.10 8.97 -10.38
CA GLU A 3 17.99 7.88 -10.05
C GLU A 3 17.93 7.83 -8.52
N ILE A 4 17.45 6.74 -7.93
CA ILE A 4 17.96 6.37 -6.62
C ILE A 4 19.46 6.31 -6.87
N PRO A 5 20.26 7.27 -6.41
CA PRO A 5 21.67 7.23 -6.69
C PRO A 5 22.17 5.90 -6.17
N LYS A 6 23.15 5.27 -6.84
CA LYS A 6 23.76 4.03 -6.33
C LYS A 6 24.22 4.14 -4.86
N ARG A 7 24.37 5.37 -4.37
CA ARG A 7 24.66 5.70 -2.96
C ARG A 7 23.44 5.49 -2.05
N ASP A 8 22.21 5.76 -2.52
CA ASP A 8 21.01 5.62 -1.67
C ASP A 8 20.65 4.15 -1.52
N TRP A 9 20.82 3.35 -2.56
CA TRP A 9 20.65 1.90 -2.46
C TRP A 9 21.58 1.27 -1.43
N SER A 10 22.85 1.70 -1.38
CA SER A 10 23.80 1.22 -0.39
C SER A 10 23.48 1.73 1.03
N SER A 11 22.91 2.94 1.18
CA SER A 11 22.54 3.44 2.49
C SER A 11 21.28 2.78 3.04
N ASP A 12 20.30 2.43 2.20
CA ASP A 12 19.09 1.71 2.60
C ASP A 12 19.44 0.32 3.11
N VAL A 13 20.27 -0.43 2.39
CA VAL A 13 20.76 -1.74 2.81
C VAL A 13 21.63 -1.63 4.07
N CYS A 14 22.55 -0.67 4.14
CA CYS A 14 23.38 -0.45 5.33
C CYS A 14 22.54 -0.08 6.54
N SER A 15 21.55 0.79 6.42
CA SER A 15 20.69 1.17 7.54
C SER A 15 19.86 -0.01 8.03
N SER A 16 19.42 -0.89 7.12
CA SER A 16 18.71 -2.10 7.44
C SER A 16 19.61 -3.11 8.18
N ASP A 17 20.80 -3.39 7.66
CA ASP A 17 21.77 -4.29 8.28
C ASP A 17 22.20 -3.84 9.68
N LEU A 18 22.27 -2.53 9.89
CA LEU A 18 22.63 -1.94 11.18
C LEU A 18 21.44 -1.76 12.14
N GLY A 19 20.21 -1.99 11.68
CA GLY A 19 18.99 -1.68 12.44
C GLY A 19 18.88 -0.19 12.79
N ALA A 20 19.45 0.70 11.96
CA ALA A 20 19.46 2.12 12.25
C ALA A 20 18.08 2.75 11.97
N PRO A 21 17.49 3.48 12.92
CA PRO A 21 16.15 4.08 12.76
C PRO A 21 16.20 5.33 11.86
N VAL A 22 16.49 5.12 10.59
CA VAL A 22 16.53 6.17 9.56
C VAL A 22 15.20 6.22 8.83
N VAL A 23 14.69 7.41 8.58
CA VAL A 23 13.50 7.62 7.75
C VAL A 23 13.93 8.18 6.41
N HIS A 24 13.76 7.37 5.37
CA HIS A 24 13.92 7.80 3.98
C HIS A 24 12.58 8.34 3.48
N VAL A 25 12.57 9.51 2.84
CA VAL A 25 11.36 10.08 2.25
C VAL A 25 11.58 10.20 0.75
N TRP A 26 10.78 9.44 -0.02
CA TRP A 26 10.80 9.46 -1.47
C TRP A 26 9.47 9.96 -2.00
N THR A 27 9.52 10.82 -3.00
CA THR A 27 8.36 11.31 -3.73
C THR A 27 8.42 10.81 -5.17
N HIS A 28 7.37 11.02 -5.96
CA HIS A 28 7.31 10.57 -7.36
C HIS A 28 7.31 9.03 -7.46
N ASP A 29 6.42 8.42 -6.71
CA ASP A 29 6.36 6.99 -6.39
C ASP A 29 6.06 6.05 -7.56
N SER A 30 5.48 6.56 -8.65
CA SER A 30 4.93 5.71 -9.71
C SER A 30 4.72 6.45 -11.04
N ILE A 31 4.08 5.79 -11.98
CA ILE A 31 3.66 6.38 -13.27
C ILE A 31 2.71 7.58 -13.12
N GLY A 32 2.09 7.76 -11.96
CA GLY A 32 1.21 8.89 -11.65
C GLY A 32 1.89 10.24 -11.65
N LEU A 33 3.21 10.29 -11.70
CA LEU A 33 3.95 11.54 -11.82
C LEU A 33 3.68 12.29 -13.15
N GLY A 34 3.38 11.56 -14.23
CA GLY A 34 2.85 12.11 -15.48
C GLY A 34 3.89 12.71 -16.41
N GLU A 35 3.96 14.03 -16.49
CA GLU A 35 4.64 14.80 -17.54
C GLU A 35 6.17 14.63 -17.65
N ASP A 36 6.85 14.24 -16.56
CA ASP A 36 8.30 13.99 -16.58
C ASP A 36 8.68 12.73 -17.38
N GLY A 37 7.71 11.90 -17.72
CA GLY A 37 7.83 10.79 -18.64
C GLY A 37 8.52 9.53 -18.07
N PRO A 38 8.79 8.54 -18.92
CA PRO A 38 9.21 7.19 -18.51
C PRO A 38 10.49 7.14 -17.67
N THR A 39 11.40 8.10 -17.86
CA THR A 39 12.66 8.17 -17.10
C THR A 39 12.48 8.46 -15.61
N HIS A 40 11.28 8.88 -15.20
CA HIS A 40 10.94 9.25 -13.84
C HIS A 40 9.77 8.42 -13.28
N GLN A 41 9.33 7.40 -13.98
CA GLN A 41 8.19 6.55 -13.64
C GLN A 41 8.66 5.19 -13.13
N PRO A 42 8.99 5.05 -11.82
CA PRO A 42 9.43 3.77 -11.27
C PRO A 42 8.28 2.76 -11.29
N ILE A 43 8.56 1.51 -11.62
CA ILE A 43 7.61 0.39 -11.58
C ILE A 43 8.09 -0.75 -10.69
N GLU A 44 9.41 -1.01 -10.64
CA GLU A 44 10.03 -2.12 -9.89
C GLU A 44 10.51 -1.72 -8.49
N HIS A 45 10.65 -0.43 -8.20
CA HIS A 45 11.31 0.07 -7.00
C HIS A 45 10.60 -0.36 -5.72
N LEU A 46 9.26 -0.34 -5.69
CA LEU A 46 8.48 -0.80 -4.53
C LEU A 46 8.79 -2.25 -4.18
N ALA A 47 8.78 -3.12 -5.19
CA ALA A 47 9.07 -4.54 -4.99
C ALA A 47 10.54 -4.77 -4.58
N ALA A 48 11.47 -4.03 -5.17
CA ALA A 48 12.89 -4.11 -4.83
C ALA A 48 13.16 -3.66 -3.38
N LEU A 49 12.53 -2.57 -2.94
CA LEU A 49 12.64 -2.07 -1.55
C LEU A 49 12.04 -3.07 -0.55
N ARG A 50 10.85 -3.62 -0.84
CA ARG A 50 10.22 -4.66 -0.01
C ARG A 50 11.04 -5.95 0.07
N ALA A 51 11.95 -6.19 -0.86
CA ALA A 51 12.86 -7.33 -0.82
C ALA A 51 14.04 -7.13 0.15
N ILE A 52 14.25 -5.92 0.68
CA ILE A 52 15.31 -5.61 1.66
C ILE A 52 14.82 -6.02 3.06
N PRO A 53 15.43 -7.03 3.71
CA PRO A 53 15.03 -7.44 5.05
C PRO A 53 15.20 -6.30 6.07
N GLY A 54 14.18 -6.08 6.91
CA GLY A 54 14.25 -5.08 7.97
C GLY A 54 13.99 -3.63 7.53
N LEU A 55 13.65 -3.38 6.27
CA LEU A 55 13.18 -2.07 5.79
C LEU A 55 11.65 -2.05 5.76
N ASP A 56 11.04 -1.12 6.46
CA ASP A 56 9.60 -0.89 6.35
C ASP A 56 9.30 0.00 5.13
N VAL A 57 8.51 -0.50 4.19
CA VAL A 57 8.13 0.23 2.97
C VAL A 57 6.71 0.77 3.11
N VAL A 58 6.59 2.06 3.41
CA VAL A 58 5.34 2.71 3.79
C VAL A 58 4.83 3.60 2.67
N ARG A 59 3.70 3.24 2.07
CA ARG A 59 3.09 3.95 0.94
C ARG A 59 1.64 4.35 1.27
N PRO A 60 1.45 5.52 1.93
CA PRO A 60 0.14 5.97 2.39
C PRO A 60 -0.77 6.45 1.25
N ALA A 61 -2.08 6.27 1.40
CA ALA A 61 -3.08 6.55 0.38
C ALA A 61 -3.48 8.03 0.29
N ASP A 62 -3.47 8.75 1.40
CA ASP A 62 -3.92 10.13 1.50
C ASP A 62 -3.21 10.90 2.62
N ALA A 63 -3.59 12.17 2.81
CA ALA A 63 -3.00 13.02 3.85
C ALA A 63 -3.21 12.48 5.27
N ASN A 64 -4.38 11.88 5.54
CA ASN A 64 -4.69 11.30 6.85
C ASN A 64 -3.84 10.07 7.14
N GLU A 65 -3.71 9.17 6.16
CA GLU A 65 -2.81 8.02 6.26
C GLU A 65 -1.34 8.44 6.37
N THR A 66 -0.94 9.48 5.64
CA THR A 66 0.43 10.01 5.71
C THR A 66 0.75 10.50 7.11
N ALA A 67 -0.16 11.24 7.75
CA ALA A 67 0.04 11.71 9.13
C ALA A 67 0.15 10.54 10.13
N ALA A 68 -0.71 9.54 10.01
CA ALA A 68 -0.68 8.34 10.86
C ALA A 68 0.58 7.50 10.60
N ALA A 69 1.00 7.36 9.34
CA ALA A 69 2.21 6.65 8.95
C ALA A 69 3.46 7.33 9.51
N TRP A 70 3.58 8.64 9.43
CA TRP A 70 4.65 9.41 10.07
C TRP A 70 4.74 9.12 11.56
N LEU A 71 3.61 9.17 12.26
CA LEU A 71 3.57 8.90 13.69
C LEU A 71 4.07 7.48 14.00
N GLN A 72 3.67 6.48 13.19
CA GLN A 72 4.10 5.11 13.39
C GLN A 72 5.57 4.90 13.07
N VAL A 73 6.07 5.46 11.97
CA VAL A 73 7.49 5.40 11.59
C VAL A 73 8.38 6.00 12.68
N LEU A 74 7.97 7.12 13.27
CA LEU A 74 8.72 7.75 14.37
C LEU A 74 8.67 6.97 15.68
N ARG A 75 7.66 6.10 15.86
CA ARG A 75 7.57 5.18 17.01
C ARG A 75 8.43 3.93 16.83
N ASN A 76 8.62 3.50 15.59
CA ASN A 76 9.48 2.38 15.27
C ASN A 76 10.94 2.85 15.30
N ASN A 77 11.66 2.49 16.33
CA ASN A 77 13.03 2.95 16.56
C ASN A 77 14.07 1.82 16.48
N ASP A 78 13.71 0.70 15.92
CA ASP A 78 14.51 -0.52 15.82
C ASP A 78 14.92 -0.87 14.37
N ARG A 79 14.38 -0.14 13.39
CA ARG A 79 14.65 -0.39 11.95
C ARG A 79 14.38 0.85 11.09
N PRO A 80 14.96 0.91 9.89
CA PRO A 80 14.69 1.99 8.93
C PRO A 80 13.30 1.86 8.31
N ALA A 81 12.78 2.99 7.83
CA ALA A 81 11.55 3.06 7.07
C ALA A 81 11.70 3.96 5.83
N GLY A 82 11.12 3.54 4.72
CA GLY A 82 10.94 4.31 3.51
C GLY A 82 9.50 4.82 3.41
N LEU A 83 9.30 6.14 3.53
CA LEU A 83 8.00 6.77 3.31
C LEU A 83 7.89 7.20 1.84
N ILE A 84 7.03 6.55 1.09
CA ILE A 84 6.93 6.67 -0.37
C ILE A 84 5.66 7.45 -0.72
N LEU A 85 5.83 8.63 -1.30
CA LEU A 85 4.77 9.61 -1.52
C LEU A 85 4.54 9.85 -3.00
N SER A 86 3.27 10.12 -3.37
CA SER A 86 2.88 10.44 -4.73
C SER A 86 3.34 11.86 -5.13
N ARG A 87 3.55 12.08 -6.43
CA ARG A 87 3.74 13.41 -7.04
C ARG A 87 2.40 14.10 -7.25
N GLN A 88 1.42 13.36 -7.76
CA GLN A 88 0.09 13.86 -8.10
C GLN A 88 -0.77 14.08 -6.84
N ASN A 89 -1.78 14.91 -6.98
CA ASN A 89 -2.79 15.08 -5.96
C ASN A 89 -3.64 13.82 -5.84
N VAL A 90 -3.94 13.45 -4.60
CA VAL A 90 -4.86 12.35 -4.26
C VAL A 90 -5.99 12.90 -3.39
N PRO A 91 -7.20 12.33 -3.46
CA PRO A 91 -8.29 12.73 -2.59
C PRO A 91 -7.99 12.37 -1.14
N THR A 92 -8.41 13.23 -0.21
CA THR A 92 -8.37 12.92 1.23
C THR A 92 -9.73 12.34 1.63
N PHE A 93 -9.74 11.12 2.15
CA PHE A 93 -10.97 10.43 2.54
C PHE A 93 -11.51 10.93 3.89
N PRO A 94 -12.86 10.98 4.06
CA PRO A 94 -13.50 11.43 5.30
C PRO A 94 -13.42 10.34 6.37
N ARG A 95 -12.32 10.30 7.11
CA ARG A 95 -12.04 9.25 8.09
C ARG A 95 -13.04 9.25 9.26
N GLY A 96 -13.50 8.06 9.66
CA GLY A 96 -14.46 7.86 10.75
C GLY A 96 -15.89 8.27 10.43
N THR A 97 -16.18 8.67 9.20
CA THR A 97 -17.51 9.06 8.72
C THR A 97 -17.78 8.41 7.36
N GLU A 98 -19.02 8.47 6.88
CA GLU A 98 -19.42 7.95 5.55
C GLU A 98 -19.00 6.49 5.30
N GLY A 99 -18.88 5.69 6.35
CA GLY A 99 -18.44 4.29 6.26
C GLY A 99 -16.93 4.08 6.17
N TYR A 100 -16.12 5.15 6.08
CA TYR A 100 -14.68 5.04 6.11
C TYR A 100 -14.16 4.78 7.53
N ALA A 101 -13.20 3.86 7.64
CA ALA A 101 -12.50 3.62 8.89
C ALA A 101 -11.70 4.86 9.34
N THR A 102 -11.40 4.93 10.63
CA THR A 102 -10.41 5.87 11.19
C THR A 102 -8.99 5.50 10.73
N THR A 103 -7.99 6.29 11.14
CA THR A 103 -6.57 6.00 10.86
C THR A 103 -5.89 5.14 11.94
N ASP A 104 -6.64 4.69 12.95
CA ASP A 104 -6.07 3.97 14.10
C ASP A 104 -5.34 2.68 13.70
N ASP A 105 -5.84 2.00 12.67
CA ASP A 105 -5.29 0.73 12.19
C ASP A 105 -4.20 0.88 11.11
N VAL A 106 -3.82 2.09 10.72
CA VAL A 106 -2.68 2.35 9.81
C VAL A 106 -1.40 1.71 10.35
N ALA A 107 -1.20 1.77 11.67
CA ALA A 107 -0.06 1.16 12.35
C ALA A 107 0.01 -0.38 12.20
N LYS A 108 -1.07 -1.03 11.77
CA LYS A 108 -1.10 -2.48 11.50
C LYS A 108 -0.71 -2.83 10.06
N GLY A 109 -0.44 -1.83 9.23
CA GLY A 109 0.10 -1.99 7.87
C GLY A 109 -0.90 -2.37 6.80
N GLY A 110 -2.05 -2.91 7.17
CA GLY A 110 -3.17 -3.23 6.30
C GLY A 110 -4.47 -3.26 7.10
N TYR A 111 -5.52 -2.60 6.61
CA TYR A 111 -6.79 -2.50 7.35
C TYR A 111 -7.97 -2.30 6.39
N VAL A 112 -9.16 -2.63 6.88
CA VAL A 112 -10.41 -2.41 6.13
C VAL A 112 -10.71 -0.92 6.12
N LEU A 113 -10.55 -0.28 4.95
CA LEU A 113 -10.88 1.13 4.76
C LEU A 113 -12.38 1.36 4.58
N LEU A 114 -13.00 0.50 3.76
CA LEU A 114 -14.45 0.47 3.53
C LEU A 114 -14.94 -0.97 3.57
N GLU A 115 -15.91 -1.22 4.46
CA GLU A 115 -16.49 -2.55 4.58
C GLU A 115 -17.51 -2.82 3.47
N ALA A 116 -17.70 -4.10 3.15
CA ALA A 116 -18.78 -4.58 2.31
C ALA A 116 -20.14 -4.38 2.99
N GLU A 117 -21.17 -4.11 2.23
CA GLU A 117 -22.53 -4.05 2.76
C GLU A 117 -22.90 -5.38 3.42
N GLY A 118 -23.46 -5.31 4.63
CA GLY A 118 -23.77 -6.50 5.42
C GLY A 118 -22.55 -7.24 6.01
N GLY A 119 -21.33 -6.71 5.88
CA GLY A 119 -20.11 -7.22 6.51
C GLY A 119 -19.50 -8.47 5.85
N GLN A 120 -20.12 -9.00 4.79
CA GLN A 120 -19.63 -10.18 4.06
C GLN A 120 -19.26 -9.77 2.63
N PRO A 121 -17.98 -9.67 2.29
CA PRO A 121 -17.56 -9.32 0.95
C PRO A 121 -17.65 -10.48 -0.04
N ASP A 122 -18.18 -10.19 -1.23
CA ASP A 122 -18.03 -11.06 -2.40
C ASP A 122 -16.63 -10.97 -2.99
N VAL A 123 -16.04 -9.76 -2.91
CA VAL A 123 -14.68 -9.47 -3.39
C VAL A 123 -13.93 -8.57 -2.43
N VAL A 124 -12.61 -8.79 -2.28
CA VAL A 124 -11.71 -7.91 -1.53
C VAL A 124 -10.79 -7.19 -2.51
N LEU A 125 -10.82 -5.85 -2.45
CA LEU A 125 -9.96 -4.96 -3.22
C LEU A 125 -8.82 -4.48 -2.30
N LEU A 126 -7.59 -4.82 -2.65
CA LEU A 126 -6.37 -4.48 -1.91
C LEU A 126 -5.63 -3.38 -2.67
N ALA A 127 -5.27 -2.28 -2.04
CA ALA A 127 -4.53 -1.23 -2.72
C ALA A 127 -3.56 -0.52 -1.78
N THR A 128 -2.53 0.10 -2.35
CA THR A 128 -1.57 0.94 -1.63
C THR A 128 -1.52 2.33 -2.26
N GLY A 129 -1.08 3.30 -1.49
CA GLY A 129 -0.78 4.64 -2.01
C GLY A 129 -1.90 5.26 -2.82
N SER A 130 -1.53 5.92 -3.89
CA SER A 130 -2.47 6.63 -4.77
C SER A 130 -3.52 5.73 -5.43
N GLU A 131 -3.32 4.42 -5.49
CA GLU A 131 -4.26 3.48 -6.12
C GLU A 131 -5.46 3.13 -5.21
N VAL A 132 -5.41 3.45 -3.93
CA VAL A 132 -6.54 3.24 -3.02
C VAL A 132 -7.79 3.99 -3.51
N GLN A 133 -7.64 5.18 -4.10
CA GLN A 133 -8.75 5.92 -4.70
C GLN A 133 -9.47 5.13 -5.80
N TYR A 134 -8.72 4.37 -6.60
CA TYR A 134 -9.31 3.55 -7.68
C TYR A 134 -10.03 2.32 -7.12
N ALA A 135 -9.53 1.73 -6.04
CA ALA A 135 -10.24 0.66 -5.34
C ALA A 135 -11.56 1.16 -4.72
N VAL A 136 -11.56 2.37 -4.15
CA VAL A 136 -12.77 3.03 -3.65
C VAL A 136 -13.77 3.29 -4.77
N ALA A 137 -13.32 3.84 -5.91
CA ALA A 137 -14.17 4.07 -7.07
C ALA A 137 -14.73 2.76 -7.66
N ALA A 138 -13.91 1.73 -7.75
CA ALA A 138 -14.33 0.41 -8.22
C ALA A 138 -15.38 -0.23 -7.30
N ARG A 139 -15.25 -0.05 -5.96
CA ARG A 139 -16.27 -0.51 -5.00
C ARG A 139 -17.63 0.10 -5.31
N ALA A 140 -17.69 1.40 -5.59
CA ALA A 140 -18.96 2.07 -5.90
C ALA A 140 -19.60 1.50 -7.20
N GLN A 141 -18.80 1.19 -8.21
CA GLN A 141 -19.29 0.58 -9.46
C GLN A 141 -19.77 -0.85 -9.22
N LEU A 142 -19.04 -1.65 -8.47
CA LEU A 142 -19.43 -3.02 -8.13
C LEU A 142 -20.71 -3.06 -7.30
N SER A 143 -20.88 -2.14 -6.34
CA SER A 143 -22.12 -2.02 -5.57
C SER A 143 -23.34 -1.72 -6.46
N ALA A 144 -23.18 -0.90 -7.51
CA ALA A 144 -24.26 -0.65 -8.47
C ALA A 144 -24.64 -1.91 -9.29
N GLU A 145 -23.75 -2.89 -9.39
CA GLU A 145 -23.97 -4.19 -10.01
C GLU A 145 -24.41 -5.27 -9.02
N GLY A 146 -24.62 -4.90 -7.74
CA GLY A 146 -25.05 -5.83 -6.67
C GLY A 146 -23.91 -6.70 -6.12
N ILE A 147 -22.65 -6.33 -6.34
CA ILE A 147 -21.47 -7.02 -5.84
C ILE A 147 -20.93 -6.28 -4.62
N ASN A 148 -20.89 -6.95 -3.47
CA ASN A 148 -20.41 -6.38 -2.21
C ASN A 148 -18.89 -6.44 -2.15
N ALA A 149 -18.24 -5.29 -2.28
CA ALA A 149 -16.79 -5.18 -2.24
C ALA A 149 -16.30 -4.55 -0.93
N ARG A 150 -15.29 -5.18 -0.32
CA ARG A 150 -14.48 -4.61 0.75
C ARG A 150 -13.27 -3.93 0.15
N VAL A 151 -12.94 -2.72 0.60
CA VAL A 151 -11.68 -2.05 0.27
C VAL A 151 -10.73 -2.13 1.45
N VAL A 152 -9.54 -2.63 1.20
CA VAL A 152 -8.44 -2.73 2.16
C VAL A 152 -7.33 -1.79 1.70
N SER A 153 -6.95 -0.84 2.55
CA SER A 153 -5.72 -0.06 2.38
C SER A 153 -4.55 -0.83 2.99
N MET A 154 -3.46 -0.93 2.24
CA MET A 154 -2.25 -1.67 2.61
C MET A 154 -1.03 -0.73 2.64
N PRO A 155 -0.98 0.25 3.54
CA PRO A 155 0.11 1.23 3.57
C PRO A 155 1.50 0.62 3.82
N CYS A 156 1.62 -0.53 4.50
CA CYS A 156 2.90 -1.18 4.75
C CYS A 156 2.71 -2.70 4.87
N LEU A 157 3.22 -3.44 3.91
CA LEU A 157 3.07 -4.90 3.86
C LEU A 157 3.82 -5.57 5.03
N GLU A 158 5.00 -5.07 5.38
CA GLU A 158 5.84 -5.59 6.46
C GLU A 158 5.13 -5.50 7.83
N TRP A 159 4.43 -4.40 8.08
CA TRP A 159 3.64 -4.25 9.32
C TRP A 159 2.42 -5.17 9.33
N PHE A 160 1.78 -5.37 8.17
CA PHE A 160 0.64 -6.27 8.05
C PHE A 160 1.06 -7.73 8.27
N ASP A 161 2.17 -8.14 7.71
CA ASP A 161 2.69 -9.51 7.84
C ASP A 161 3.13 -9.83 9.28
N ALA A 162 3.55 -8.82 10.03
CA ALA A 162 3.87 -8.93 11.44
C ALA A 162 2.63 -9.10 12.34
N GLN A 163 1.41 -8.88 11.83
CA GLN A 163 0.18 -9.06 12.60
C GLN A 163 -0.13 -10.54 12.85
N THR A 164 -0.96 -10.78 13.87
CA THR A 164 -1.47 -12.13 14.15
C THR A 164 -2.28 -12.65 12.95
N GLN A 165 -2.29 -13.97 12.79
CA GLN A 165 -3.09 -14.60 11.72
C GLN A 165 -4.58 -14.22 11.84
N ALA A 166 -5.11 -14.17 13.07
CA ALA A 166 -6.49 -13.77 13.32
C ALA A 166 -6.81 -12.36 12.82
N TYR A 167 -5.87 -11.40 12.99
CA TYR A 167 -6.04 -10.07 12.44
C TYR A 167 -6.01 -10.07 10.91
N ARG A 168 -5.00 -10.72 10.34
CA ARG A 168 -4.87 -10.81 8.87
C ARG A 168 -6.11 -11.44 8.24
N ASP A 169 -6.64 -12.51 8.86
CA ASP A 169 -7.87 -13.18 8.41
C ASP A 169 -9.12 -12.29 8.56
N SER A 170 -9.16 -11.40 9.54
CA SER A 170 -10.25 -10.45 9.70
C SER A 170 -10.26 -9.38 8.59
N VAL A 171 -9.07 -8.97 8.14
CA VAL A 171 -8.89 -7.98 7.05
C VAL A 171 -9.09 -8.63 5.69
N ILE A 172 -8.42 -9.77 5.44
CA ILE A 172 -8.46 -10.55 4.20
C ILE A 172 -9.02 -11.95 4.49
N PRO A 173 -10.36 -12.12 4.56
CA PRO A 173 -10.96 -13.37 4.97
C PRO A 173 -10.52 -14.54 4.07
N PRO A 174 -10.04 -15.65 4.62
CA PRO A 174 -9.55 -16.79 3.84
C PRO A 174 -10.65 -17.49 3.03
N THR A 175 -11.90 -17.29 3.41
CA THR A 175 -13.09 -17.81 2.69
C THR A 175 -13.37 -17.06 1.40
N VAL A 176 -12.99 -15.78 1.32
CA VAL A 176 -13.18 -14.94 0.12
C VAL A 176 -12.00 -15.15 -0.82
N LYS A 177 -12.22 -15.85 -1.92
CA LYS A 177 -11.18 -16.15 -2.92
C LYS A 177 -11.12 -15.12 -4.05
N ALA A 178 -12.18 -14.35 -4.28
CA ALA A 178 -12.19 -13.24 -5.20
C ALA A 178 -11.45 -12.07 -4.56
N ARG A 179 -10.19 -11.87 -4.94
CA ARG A 179 -9.33 -10.81 -4.43
C ARG A 179 -8.64 -10.11 -5.59
N VAL A 180 -8.55 -8.79 -5.52
CA VAL A 180 -7.87 -7.99 -6.53
C VAL A 180 -6.91 -7.06 -5.83
N SER A 181 -5.64 -7.07 -6.22
CA SER A 181 -4.69 -6.04 -5.81
C SER A 181 -4.52 -4.99 -6.90
N VAL A 182 -4.34 -3.74 -6.50
CA VAL A 182 -4.14 -2.59 -7.38
C VAL A 182 -2.96 -1.78 -6.86
N GLU A 183 -1.87 -1.79 -7.62
CA GLU A 183 -0.68 -1.01 -7.32
C GLU A 183 0.02 -0.61 -8.63
N ALA A 184 0.42 0.66 -8.74
CA ALA A 184 1.20 1.16 -9.86
C ALA A 184 2.68 0.74 -9.74
N GLY A 185 2.92 -0.55 -9.78
CA GLY A 185 4.20 -1.23 -9.69
C GLY A 185 4.09 -2.63 -10.26
N ILE A 186 5.20 -3.36 -10.32
CA ILE A 186 5.20 -4.75 -10.81
C ILE A 186 4.44 -5.67 -9.85
N LYS A 187 3.92 -6.77 -10.38
CA LYS A 187 3.07 -7.72 -9.63
C LYS A 187 3.77 -8.50 -8.52
N GLN A 188 5.09 -8.40 -8.41
CA GLN A 188 5.89 -9.17 -7.45
C GLN A 188 5.42 -8.92 -6.01
N GLY A 189 5.26 -10.00 -5.23
CA GLY A 189 4.80 -9.97 -3.84
C GLY A 189 3.28 -10.06 -3.67
N TRP A 190 2.48 -9.55 -4.59
CA TRP A 190 1.02 -9.51 -4.44
C TRP A 190 0.32 -10.87 -4.44
N ARG A 191 0.98 -11.91 -4.99
CA ARG A 191 0.42 -13.26 -5.03
C ARG A 191 0.12 -13.83 -3.64
N GLU A 192 0.87 -13.46 -2.62
CA GLU A 192 0.66 -13.87 -1.23
C GLU A 192 -0.69 -13.41 -0.69
N TYR A 193 -1.13 -12.21 -1.06
CA TYR A 193 -2.36 -11.61 -0.56
C TYR A 193 -3.58 -12.00 -1.40
N VAL A 194 -3.44 -12.01 -2.73
CA VAL A 194 -4.58 -12.31 -3.61
C VAL A 194 -4.84 -13.81 -3.78
N GLY A 195 -3.82 -14.64 -3.57
CA GLY A 195 -3.93 -16.09 -3.71
C GLY A 195 -4.16 -16.56 -5.16
N ASP A 196 -4.42 -17.86 -5.34
CA ASP A 196 -4.48 -18.49 -6.67
C ASP A 196 -5.69 -18.08 -7.52
N LYS A 197 -6.77 -17.69 -6.91
CA LYS A 197 -8.01 -17.27 -7.60
C LYS A 197 -8.07 -15.76 -7.84
N GLY A 198 -7.20 -15.00 -7.18
CA GLY A 198 -7.19 -13.55 -7.29
C GLY A 198 -6.60 -13.02 -8.58
N ARG A 199 -6.70 -11.70 -8.73
CA ARG A 199 -6.14 -10.94 -9.86
C ARG A 199 -5.24 -9.83 -9.34
N ILE A 200 -4.26 -9.46 -10.14
CA ILE A 200 -3.32 -8.39 -9.84
C ILE A 200 -3.41 -7.37 -10.98
N VAL A 201 -3.73 -6.14 -10.63
CA VAL A 201 -3.65 -4.98 -11.52
C VAL A 201 -2.32 -4.31 -11.23
N SER A 202 -1.39 -4.41 -12.17
CA SER A 202 0.01 -4.01 -12.05
C SER A 202 0.50 -3.32 -13.30
N ILE A 203 1.68 -2.72 -13.23
CA ILE A 203 2.39 -2.12 -14.34
C ILE A 203 3.67 -2.92 -14.58
N GLU A 204 3.76 -3.57 -15.73
CA GLU A 204 4.89 -4.48 -16.05
C GLU A 204 5.88 -3.86 -17.05
N HIS A 205 5.68 -2.62 -17.47
CA HIS A 205 6.56 -1.89 -18.38
C HIS A 205 6.47 -0.39 -18.11
N TYR A 206 7.50 0.34 -18.49
CA TYR A 206 7.50 1.79 -18.42
C TYR A 206 6.46 2.41 -19.37
N GLY A 207 5.91 3.57 -18.96
CA GLY A 207 4.87 4.29 -19.68
C GLY A 207 5.33 4.95 -20.99
#